data_d9cb9ea996b4dd6ea63735861fc822b7
#
_entry.id   d9cb9ea996b4dd6ea63735861fc822b7
#
_cell.length_a   1.000
_cell.length_b   1.000
_cell.length_c   1.000
_cell.angle_alpha   90.00
_cell.angle_beta   90.00
_cell.angle_gamma   90.00
#
_symmetry.space_group_name_H-M   'P 1'
#
loop_
_entity.id
_entity.type
_entity.pdbx_description
1 polymer ?
#
loop_
_entity_poly.entity_id
_entity_poly.type
_entity_poly.pdbx_seq_one_letter_code
_entity_poly.pdbx_strand_id
1 'polypeptide(L)'
;MKNLSVIILNTLIFFVLINILIALFWPYISDKRNTKHSYNEKVSNFLELSEKDLIVLQNETWRKDYKFRYEPFIGHTEINKSGKFVNFTFENGRKVDRPKNCTKNLYMYGGSTTFGYGVTDYQTISAYLQNSLTDYCVFNHGRASYYSLQENNLFYSHLETNKKIDYAIFLDGINEVCGEHFAANSLRNNFSSFLEKPYLLWKKSSINFLYSLPIYQLSLKFGSKDWLKNSFSKSYLSIKSCNKEITLDVLFQKRLDLRESLCKKFKVDCYTFLQPFPGVTGLHLKELISPDQLNYHLEKYNLLKSIENKVIDLQYVLRDDNKISFIDAVHYSPQTNKKIAKEIKSLIFKNE
;
A
#
# COMPACT_ATOMS: atom_id res chain seq x y z
N MET A 1 30.92 28.82 -40.06
CA MET A 1 30.27 29.09 -38.76
C MET A 1 28.77 29.43 -38.86
N LYS A 2 28.33 30.35 -39.77
CA LYS A 2 26.89 30.70 -39.90
C LYS A 2 25.97 29.52 -40.17
N ASN A 3 26.36 28.55 -40.98
CA ASN A 3 25.53 27.36 -41.28
C ASN A 3 25.33 26.44 -40.08
N LEU A 4 26.31 26.29 -39.20
CA LEU A 4 26.22 25.47 -38.02
C LEU A 4 25.23 26.04 -37.00
N SER A 5 25.24 27.37 -36.80
CA SER A 5 24.28 28.03 -35.91
C SER A 5 22.83 27.90 -36.40
N VAL A 6 22.61 27.98 -37.73
CA VAL A 6 21.30 27.78 -38.32
C VAL A 6 20.80 26.35 -38.15
N ILE A 7 21.68 25.37 -38.33
CA ILE A 7 21.34 23.96 -38.12
C ILE A 7 20.97 23.70 -36.65
N ILE A 8 21.76 24.21 -35.71
CA ILE A 8 21.47 24.08 -34.28
C ILE A 8 20.13 24.71 -33.92
N LEU A 9 19.89 25.93 -34.39
CA LEU A 9 18.64 26.64 -34.13
C LEU A 9 17.42 25.89 -34.68
N ASN A 10 17.49 25.40 -35.93
CA ASN A 10 16.40 24.66 -36.53
C ASN A 10 16.15 23.32 -35.78
N THR A 11 17.20 22.63 -35.34
CA THR A 11 17.08 21.41 -34.55
C THR A 11 16.39 21.66 -33.21
N LEU A 12 16.72 22.75 -32.52
CA LEU A 12 16.08 23.16 -31.26
C LEU A 12 14.60 23.50 -31.48
N ILE A 13 14.29 24.28 -32.53
CA ILE A 13 12.91 24.62 -32.88
C ILE A 13 12.11 23.34 -33.18
N PHE A 14 12.64 22.44 -34.00
CA PHE A 14 12.00 21.16 -34.30
C PHE A 14 11.79 20.32 -33.06
N PHE A 15 12.78 20.25 -32.17
CA PHE A 15 12.65 19.53 -30.89
C PHE A 15 11.54 20.10 -29.99
N VAL A 16 11.45 21.43 -29.89
CA VAL A 16 10.37 22.09 -29.12
C VAL A 16 9.01 21.80 -29.75
N LEU A 17 8.88 21.94 -31.07
CA LEU A 17 7.62 21.70 -31.80
C LEU A 17 7.14 20.24 -31.65
N ILE A 18 8.04 19.27 -31.74
CA ILE A 18 7.66 17.86 -31.60
C ILE A 18 7.21 17.55 -30.17
N ASN A 19 7.84 18.16 -29.15
CA ASN A 19 7.39 17.99 -27.75
C ASN A 19 6.01 18.61 -27.52
N ILE A 20 5.73 19.78 -28.11
CA ILE A 20 4.40 20.42 -28.05
C ILE A 20 3.35 19.51 -28.70
N LEU A 21 3.63 19.00 -29.90
CA LEU A 21 2.71 18.10 -30.61
C LEU A 21 2.43 16.83 -29.76
N ILE A 22 3.47 16.20 -29.24
CA ILE A 22 3.28 15.02 -28.39
C ILE A 22 2.46 15.38 -27.15
N ALA A 23 2.69 16.53 -26.50
CA ALA A 23 1.92 16.96 -25.33
C ALA A 23 0.44 17.16 -25.65
N LEU A 24 0.11 17.74 -26.82
CA LEU A 24 -1.27 17.93 -27.28
C LEU A 24 -1.99 16.62 -27.54
N PHE A 25 -1.29 15.63 -28.10
CA PHE A 25 -1.87 14.32 -28.39
C PHE A 25 -1.74 13.32 -27.22
N TRP A 26 -1.00 13.66 -26.15
CA TRP A 26 -0.78 12.78 -25.03
C TRP A 26 -2.05 12.25 -24.35
N PRO A 27 -3.12 13.04 -24.14
CA PRO A 27 -4.37 12.54 -23.59
C PRO A 27 -4.96 11.40 -24.42
N TYR A 28 -4.97 11.54 -25.75
CA TYR A 28 -5.48 10.51 -26.67
C TYR A 28 -4.62 9.25 -26.67
N ILE A 29 -3.30 9.41 -26.49
CA ILE A 29 -2.35 8.30 -26.47
C ILE A 29 -2.35 7.59 -25.11
N SER A 30 -2.52 8.33 -24.00
CA SER A 30 -2.51 7.79 -22.65
C SER A 30 -3.82 7.12 -22.26
N ASP A 31 -4.94 7.62 -22.76
CA ASP A 31 -6.28 7.14 -22.40
C ASP A 31 -6.55 5.70 -22.86
N LYS A 32 -6.01 5.30 -24.01
CA LYS A 32 -6.10 3.90 -24.47
C LYS A 32 -5.43 2.86 -23.56
N ARG A 33 -4.56 3.28 -22.60
CA ARG A 33 -3.97 2.37 -21.62
C ARG A 33 -4.77 2.27 -20.31
N ASN A 34 -5.56 3.29 -20.01
CA ASN A 34 -6.32 3.34 -18.76
C ASN A 34 -7.52 2.38 -18.75
N THR A 35 -7.93 1.91 -19.93
CA THR A 35 -9.05 0.96 -20.08
C THR A 35 -8.65 -0.51 -19.94
N LYS A 36 -7.35 -0.83 -19.87
CA LYS A 36 -6.85 -2.23 -19.85
C LYS A 36 -6.39 -2.78 -18.49
N HIS A 37 -6.57 -2.06 -17.40
CA HIS A 37 -6.67 -2.71 -16.08
C HIS A 37 -8.15 -2.93 -15.76
N SER A 38 -8.80 -3.71 -16.61
CA SER A 38 -10.04 -4.32 -16.20
C SER A 38 -9.69 -5.22 -15.00
N TYR A 39 -10.28 -4.94 -13.85
CA TYR A 39 -10.61 -6.04 -12.97
C TYR A 39 -11.23 -7.10 -13.88
N ASN A 40 -10.68 -8.29 -13.82
CA ASN A 40 -11.21 -9.43 -14.50
C ASN A 40 -12.72 -9.41 -14.24
N GLU A 41 -13.56 -9.70 -15.23
CA GLU A 41 -15.02 -9.84 -15.08
C GLU A 41 -15.38 -10.67 -13.82
N LYS A 42 -14.52 -11.62 -13.48
CA LYS A 42 -14.55 -12.38 -12.24
C LYS A 42 -14.52 -11.48 -11.00
N VAL A 43 -13.73 -10.41 -10.97
CA VAL A 43 -13.62 -9.50 -9.81
C VAL A 43 -14.85 -8.61 -9.69
N SER A 44 -15.46 -8.18 -10.80
CA SER A 44 -16.70 -7.40 -10.78
C SER A 44 -17.85 -8.18 -10.12
N ASN A 45 -17.94 -9.47 -10.44
CA ASN A 45 -18.96 -10.35 -9.86
C ASN A 45 -18.80 -10.57 -8.34
N PHE A 46 -17.56 -10.49 -7.83
CA PHE A 46 -17.31 -10.61 -6.36
C PHE A 46 -17.64 -9.35 -5.59
N LEU A 47 -17.43 -8.19 -6.22
CA LEU A 47 -17.68 -6.90 -5.59
C LEU A 47 -19.15 -6.51 -5.64
N GLU A 48 -19.97 -7.24 -6.41
CA GLU A 48 -21.38 -6.95 -6.64
C GLU A 48 -21.59 -5.50 -7.15
N LEU A 49 -20.65 -5.01 -7.97
CA LEU A 49 -20.64 -3.66 -8.51
C LEU A 49 -20.90 -3.67 -10.01
N SER A 50 -21.60 -2.66 -10.51
CA SER A 50 -21.68 -2.41 -11.94
C SER A 50 -20.31 -2.07 -12.50
N GLU A 51 -20.09 -2.27 -13.80
CA GLU A 51 -18.82 -1.92 -14.48
C GLU A 51 -18.45 -0.44 -14.26
N LYS A 52 -19.44 0.46 -14.29
CA LYS A 52 -19.24 1.90 -14.02
C LYS A 52 -18.76 2.13 -12.59
N ASP A 53 -19.37 1.47 -11.62
CA ASP A 53 -19.02 1.60 -10.21
C ASP A 53 -17.65 0.99 -9.91
N LEU A 54 -17.30 -0.07 -10.60
CA LEU A 54 -15.98 -0.67 -10.52
C LEU A 54 -14.88 0.31 -10.98
N ILE A 55 -15.11 1.05 -12.07
CA ILE A 55 -14.19 2.09 -12.54
C ILE A 55 -14.08 3.21 -11.49
N VAL A 56 -15.19 3.60 -10.85
CA VAL A 56 -15.15 4.59 -9.75
C VAL A 56 -14.32 4.08 -8.60
N LEU A 57 -14.58 2.87 -8.10
CA LEU A 57 -13.81 2.26 -7.03
C LEU A 57 -12.30 2.17 -7.36
N GLN A 58 -11.96 1.80 -8.60
CA GLN A 58 -10.57 1.76 -9.06
C GLN A 58 -9.90 3.13 -9.02
N ASN A 59 -10.60 4.18 -9.49
CA ASN A 59 -10.09 5.54 -9.46
C ASN A 59 -9.89 6.02 -8.03
N GLU A 60 -10.80 5.67 -7.15
CA GLU A 60 -10.75 6.04 -5.74
C GLU A 60 -9.65 5.28 -4.97
N THR A 61 -9.23 4.11 -5.41
CA THR A 61 -8.26 3.28 -4.70
C THR A 61 -6.86 3.32 -5.31
N TRP A 62 -6.74 3.35 -6.67
CA TRP A 62 -5.47 3.06 -7.34
C TRP A 62 -4.99 4.15 -8.30
N ARG A 63 -5.84 5.14 -8.66
CA ARG A 63 -5.59 6.03 -9.79
C ARG A 63 -5.54 7.51 -9.40
N LYS A 64 -6.07 8.38 -10.28
CA LYS A 64 -5.96 9.84 -10.25
C LYS A 64 -6.29 10.47 -8.89
N ASP A 65 -7.25 9.90 -8.18
CA ASP A 65 -7.78 10.49 -6.96
C ASP A 65 -7.03 10.00 -5.72
N TYR A 66 -6.08 9.07 -5.90
CA TYR A 66 -5.29 8.53 -4.82
C TYR A 66 -4.01 9.33 -4.64
N LYS A 67 -3.94 10.10 -3.56
CA LYS A 67 -2.81 10.98 -3.25
C LYS A 67 -2.34 10.75 -1.82
N PHE A 68 -1.05 10.98 -1.61
CA PHE A 68 -0.41 10.90 -0.30
C PHE A 68 0.13 12.26 0.11
N ARG A 69 0.22 12.47 1.41
CA ARG A 69 1.00 13.53 2.02
C ARG A 69 2.09 12.94 2.91
N TYR A 70 3.13 13.69 3.15
CA TYR A 70 4.13 13.37 4.15
C TYR A 70 3.56 13.65 5.55
N GLU A 71 3.81 12.72 6.48
CA GLU A 71 3.48 12.86 7.90
C GLU A 71 4.76 12.68 8.71
N PRO A 72 5.20 13.68 9.50
CA PRO A 72 6.44 13.59 10.29
C PRO A 72 6.44 12.35 11.20
N PHE A 73 7.61 11.71 11.30
CA PHE A 73 7.88 10.52 12.13
C PHE A 73 7.10 9.25 11.76
N ILE A 74 6.02 9.37 11.00
CA ILE A 74 5.17 8.24 10.58
C ILE A 74 5.51 7.82 9.15
N GLY A 75 5.73 8.80 8.26
CA GLY A 75 6.08 8.57 6.87
C GLY A 75 5.12 9.23 5.89
N HIS A 76 4.30 8.46 5.22
CA HIS A 76 3.26 8.97 4.34
C HIS A 76 1.89 8.58 4.86
N THR A 77 0.89 9.34 4.49
CA THR A 77 -0.51 9.02 4.75
C THR A 77 -1.36 9.45 3.57
N GLU A 78 -2.50 8.84 3.44
CA GLU A 78 -3.52 9.26 2.50
C GLU A 78 -4.01 10.66 2.84
N ILE A 79 -4.37 11.46 1.83
CA ILE A 79 -5.07 12.73 2.07
C ILE A 79 -6.54 12.45 2.36
N ASN A 80 -7.18 13.36 3.11
CA ASN A 80 -8.61 13.29 3.38
C ASN A 80 -9.38 13.15 2.07
N LYS A 81 -10.32 12.21 2.04
CA LYS A 81 -11.08 11.86 0.85
C LYS A 81 -12.54 11.58 1.21
N SER A 82 -13.43 12.09 0.39
CA SER A 82 -14.85 11.74 0.40
C SER A 82 -15.23 11.25 -0.99
N GLY A 83 -15.26 9.94 -1.17
CA GLY A 83 -15.61 9.26 -2.41
C GLY A 83 -16.96 8.56 -2.31
N LYS A 84 -17.38 7.96 -3.41
CA LYS A 84 -18.57 7.11 -3.42
C LYS A 84 -18.37 5.83 -2.61
N PHE A 85 -17.18 5.23 -2.72
CA PHE A 85 -16.86 3.92 -2.15
C PHE A 85 -15.72 3.97 -1.14
N VAL A 86 -14.84 5.00 -1.23
CA VAL A 86 -13.65 5.11 -0.40
C VAL A 86 -13.65 6.46 0.30
N ASN A 87 -13.87 6.43 1.60
CA ASN A 87 -13.87 7.61 2.46
C ASN A 87 -12.78 7.48 3.52
N PHE A 88 -12.01 8.53 3.68
CA PHE A 88 -10.88 8.56 4.59
C PHE A 88 -10.69 9.95 5.20
N THR A 89 -10.42 9.97 6.50
CA THR A 89 -9.89 11.16 7.18
C THR A 89 -8.65 10.77 7.97
N PHE A 90 -7.71 11.69 8.09
CA PHE A 90 -6.51 11.44 8.87
C PHE A 90 -6.83 11.07 10.33
N GLU A 91 -7.80 11.74 10.90
CA GLU A 91 -8.20 11.59 12.30
C GLU A 91 -8.89 10.25 12.60
N ASN A 92 -9.80 9.82 11.72
CA ASN A 92 -10.64 8.64 11.94
C ASN A 92 -10.24 7.41 11.14
N GLY A 93 -9.24 7.56 10.24
CA GLY A 93 -8.85 6.50 9.32
C GLY A 93 -9.84 6.29 8.17
N ARG A 94 -9.85 5.10 7.58
CA ARG A 94 -10.83 4.66 6.60
C ARG A 94 -12.22 4.58 7.25
N LYS A 95 -13.24 5.04 6.55
CA LYS A 95 -14.61 5.06 7.08
C LYS A 95 -15.07 3.65 7.51
N VAL A 96 -15.60 3.59 8.71
CA VAL A 96 -16.34 2.47 9.28
C VAL A 96 -17.61 3.07 9.90
N ASP A 97 -18.77 2.52 9.59
CA ASP A 97 -20.02 2.96 10.19
C ASP A 97 -20.13 2.42 11.62
N ARG A 98 -19.90 3.30 12.59
CA ARG A 98 -19.82 2.97 14.01
C ARG A 98 -21.14 3.32 14.72
N PRO A 99 -21.53 2.54 15.75
CA PRO A 99 -22.64 2.91 16.61
C PRO A 99 -22.33 4.21 17.38
N LYS A 100 -23.39 4.95 17.74
CA LYS A 100 -23.22 6.21 18.51
C LYS A 100 -22.76 5.97 19.95
N ASN A 101 -23.10 4.84 20.53
CA ASN A 101 -22.94 4.56 21.96
C ASN A 101 -22.03 3.34 22.19
N CYS A 102 -20.87 3.30 21.54
CA CYS A 102 -19.88 2.28 21.85
C CYS A 102 -19.14 2.59 23.17
N THR A 103 -18.88 1.56 23.94
CA THR A 103 -18.22 1.66 25.26
C THR A 103 -16.69 1.45 25.16
N LYS A 104 -16.24 0.72 24.14
CA LYS A 104 -14.85 0.38 23.89
C LYS A 104 -14.39 0.80 22.52
N ASN A 105 -13.15 1.24 22.39
CA ASN A 105 -12.52 1.63 21.14
C ASN A 105 -11.50 0.59 20.67
N LEU A 106 -11.68 0.09 19.46
CA LEU A 106 -10.82 -0.87 18.83
C LEU A 106 -10.15 -0.23 17.60
N TYR A 107 -8.83 -0.14 17.62
CA TYR A 107 -8.05 0.42 16.52
C TYR A 107 -7.35 -0.68 15.73
N MET A 108 -7.55 -0.69 14.42
CA MET A 108 -6.86 -1.62 13.52
C MET A 108 -5.74 -0.89 12.78
N TYR A 109 -4.53 -1.43 12.89
CA TYR A 109 -3.32 -0.98 12.19
C TYR A 109 -2.89 -2.05 11.18
N GLY A 110 -2.20 -1.65 10.14
CA GLY A 110 -1.74 -2.56 9.11
C GLY A 110 -1.47 -1.85 7.78
N GLY A 111 -1.17 -2.63 6.77
CA GLY A 111 -0.90 -2.18 5.41
C GLY A 111 -2.17 -1.87 4.60
N SER A 112 -2.00 -1.91 3.28
CA SER A 112 -3.08 -1.71 2.31
C SER A 112 -4.20 -2.75 2.41
N THR A 113 -3.91 -3.95 2.88
CA THR A 113 -4.89 -5.01 3.14
C THR A 113 -5.82 -4.65 4.28
N THR A 114 -5.30 -4.05 5.34
CA THR A 114 -6.10 -3.53 6.47
C THR A 114 -6.90 -2.29 6.06
N PHE A 115 -6.27 -1.37 5.31
CA PHE A 115 -6.98 -0.24 4.72
C PHE A 115 -8.18 -0.70 3.88
N GLY A 116 -8.07 -1.82 3.18
CA GLY A 116 -9.08 -2.37 2.28
C GLY A 116 -8.97 -1.81 0.87
N TYR A 117 -7.77 -1.89 0.28
CA TYR A 117 -7.57 -1.54 -1.12
C TYR A 117 -8.39 -2.45 -2.04
N GLY A 118 -9.01 -1.82 -3.04
CA GLY A 118 -9.80 -2.51 -4.05
C GLY A 118 -11.18 -2.99 -3.61
N VAL A 119 -11.60 -2.65 -2.37
CA VAL A 119 -12.95 -2.93 -1.87
C VAL A 119 -13.62 -1.64 -1.36
N THR A 120 -14.94 -1.65 -1.23
CA THR A 120 -15.71 -0.51 -0.68
C THR A 120 -15.53 -0.38 0.82
N ASP A 121 -15.92 0.76 1.41
CA ASP A 121 -15.86 0.99 2.87
C ASP A 121 -16.54 -0.11 3.67
N TYR A 122 -17.64 -0.65 3.15
CA TYR A 122 -18.43 -1.71 3.81
C TYR A 122 -17.86 -3.12 3.66
N GLN A 123 -16.88 -3.30 2.80
CA GLN A 123 -16.26 -4.59 2.49
C GLN A 123 -14.86 -4.75 3.10
N THR A 124 -14.45 -3.81 3.95
CA THR A 124 -13.16 -3.91 4.67
C THR A 124 -13.25 -4.89 5.85
N ILE A 125 -12.10 -5.41 6.29
CA ILE A 125 -12.02 -6.25 7.50
C ILE A 125 -12.63 -5.52 8.70
N SER A 126 -12.30 -4.24 8.86
CA SER A 126 -12.80 -3.41 9.95
C SER A 126 -14.31 -3.20 9.92
N ALA A 127 -14.91 -3.05 8.72
CA ALA A 127 -16.37 -2.93 8.58
C ALA A 127 -17.07 -4.24 8.95
N TYR A 128 -16.56 -5.39 8.50
CA TYR A 128 -17.13 -6.69 8.90
C TYR A 128 -16.96 -6.96 10.39
N LEU A 129 -15.84 -6.55 10.98
CA LEU A 129 -15.61 -6.67 12.41
C LEU A 129 -16.59 -5.77 13.20
N GLN A 130 -16.77 -4.51 12.77
CA GLN A 130 -17.74 -3.60 13.36
C GLN A 130 -19.17 -4.16 13.35
N ASN A 131 -19.59 -4.73 12.21
CA ASN A 131 -20.93 -5.32 12.09
C ASN A 131 -21.17 -6.49 13.05
N SER A 132 -20.11 -7.06 13.60
CA SER A 132 -20.17 -8.19 14.52
C SER A 132 -19.92 -7.80 15.99
N LEU A 133 -19.54 -6.55 16.28
CA LEU A 133 -19.19 -6.04 17.61
C LEU A 133 -20.03 -4.78 17.92
N THR A 134 -21.11 -4.94 18.63
CA THR A 134 -22.09 -3.85 18.88
C THR A 134 -21.61 -2.82 19.89
N ASP A 135 -20.80 -3.24 20.87
CA ASP A 135 -20.33 -2.39 21.97
C ASP A 135 -18.99 -1.69 21.66
N TYR A 136 -18.42 -1.95 20.49
CA TYR A 136 -17.13 -1.42 20.07
C TYR A 136 -17.28 -0.35 18.99
N CYS A 137 -16.46 0.68 19.07
CA CYS A 137 -16.15 1.55 17.95
C CYS A 137 -14.88 1.07 17.25
N VAL A 138 -15.01 0.53 16.05
CA VAL A 138 -13.88 0.06 15.26
C VAL A 138 -13.33 1.18 14.39
N PHE A 139 -12.03 1.45 14.51
CA PHE A 139 -11.30 2.45 13.72
C PHE A 139 -10.32 1.76 12.79
N ASN A 140 -10.38 2.06 11.49
CA ASN A 140 -9.46 1.51 10.51
C ASN A 140 -8.32 2.49 10.21
N HIS A 141 -7.18 2.25 10.80
CA HIS A 141 -5.95 3.01 10.59
C HIS A 141 -4.91 2.27 9.73
N GLY A 142 -5.34 1.29 8.93
CA GLY A 142 -4.53 0.73 7.86
C GLY A 142 -4.07 1.80 6.88
N ARG A 143 -2.87 1.64 6.30
CA ARG A 143 -2.27 2.59 5.35
C ARG A 143 -1.55 1.84 4.24
N ALA A 144 -1.47 2.48 3.06
CA ALA A 144 -0.71 1.91 1.95
C ALA A 144 0.73 1.59 2.34
N SER A 145 1.15 0.35 2.07
CA SER A 145 2.54 -0.09 2.23
C SER A 145 3.12 0.06 3.65
N TYR A 146 2.29 0.28 4.66
CA TYR A 146 2.78 0.29 6.04
C TYR A 146 3.22 -1.10 6.45
N TYR A 147 4.25 -1.13 7.26
CA TYR A 147 4.81 -2.28 7.93
C TYR A 147 4.99 -1.95 9.42
N SER A 148 5.31 -2.94 10.24
CA SER A 148 5.27 -2.86 11.71
C SER A 148 5.94 -1.62 12.32
N LEU A 149 7.04 -1.10 11.74
CA LEU A 149 7.66 0.13 12.27
C LEU A 149 6.77 1.35 12.10
N GLN A 150 6.17 1.53 10.91
CA GLN A 150 5.29 2.67 10.64
C GLN A 150 3.97 2.55 11.43
N GLU A 151 3.48 1.34 11.59
CA GLU A 151 2.30 1.04 12.40
C GLU A 151 2.53 1.37 13.87
N ASN A 152 3.69 0.99 14.41
CA ASN A 152 4.09 1.35 15.78
C ASN A 152 4.20 2.87 15.97
N ASN A 153 4.77 3.58 15.00
CA ASN A 153 4.87 5.04 15.04
C ASN A 153 3.49 5.71 15.02
N LEU A 154 2.58 5.22 14.16
CA LEU A 154 1.20 5.70 14.10
C LEU A 154 0.44 5.40 15.39
N PHE A 155 0.58 4.18 15.92
CA PHE A 155 0.01 3.79 17.20
C PHE A 155 0.50 4.69 18.34
N TYR A 156 1.83 4.90 18.43
CA TYR A 156 2.41 5.79 19.41
C TYR A 156 1.87 7.23 19.30
N SER A 157 1.74 7.77 18.09
CA SER A 157 1.18 9.11 17.88
C SER A 157 -0.27 9.23 18.37
N HIS A 158 -1.06 8.16 18.24
CA HIS A 158 -2.41 8.13 18.78
C HIS A 158 -2.43 8.09 20.31
N LEU A 159 -1.51 7.34 20.91
CA LEU A 159 -1.37 7.29 22.38
C LEU A 159 -0.89 8.63 22.96
N GLU A 160 0.08 9.27 22.30
CA GLU A 160 0.61 10.58 22.68
C GLU A 160 -0.46 11.69 22.63
N THR A 161 -1.37 11.62 21.65
CA THR A 161 -2.49 12.56 21.51
C THR A 161 -3.70 12.21 22.39
N ASN A 162 -3.52 11.33 23.39
CA ASN A 162 -4.54 10.91 24.34
C ASN A 162 -5.80 10.31 23.72
N LYS A 163 -5.68 9.68 22.56
CA LYS A 163 -6.80 8.89 22.04
C LYS A 163 -7.05 7.72 22.98
N LYS A 164 -8.30 7.55 23.39
CA LYS A 164 -8.70 6.37 24.16
C LYS A 164 -8.67 5.16 23.25
N ILE A 165 -7.75 4.23 23.49
CA ILE A 165 -7.62 2.96 22.76
C ILE A 165 -7.73 1.85 23.79
N ASP A 166 -8.79 1.05 23.70
CA ASP A 166 -8.97 -0.09 24.60
C ASP A 166 -8.32 -1.35 23.97
N TYR A 167 -8.45 -1.51 22.64
CA TYR A 167 -7.89 -2.62 21.86
C TYR A 167 -7.12 -2.11 20.66
N ALA A 168 -5.96 -2.68 20.40
CA ALA A 168 -5.16 -2.44 19.20
C ALA A 168 -4.88 -3.76 18.46
N ILE A 169 -5.33 -3.85 17.23
CA ILE A 169 -5.12 -4.99 16.34
C ILE A 169 -4.15 -4.59 15.25
N PHE A 170 -3.07 -5.34 15.10
CA PHE A 170 -2.08 -5.16 14.05
C PHE A 170 -2.15 -6.33 13.07
N LEU A 171 -2.27 -6.02 11.78
CA LEU A 171 -2.31 -7.03 10.72
C LEU A 171 -1.05 -6.88 9.87
N ASP A 172 0.01 -7.52 10.33
CA ASP A 172 1.35 -7.45 9.76
C ASP A 172 1.60 -8.55 8.69
N GLY A 173 2.62 -8.39 7.92
CA GLY A 173 3.17 -9.47 7.13
C GLY A 173 3.69 -9.10 5.76
N ILE A 174 2.84 -8.93 4.74
CA ILE A 174 3.28 -8.80 3.34
C ILE A 174 4.21 -7.61 3.11
N ASN A 175 4.06 -6.55 3.87
CA ASN A 175 4.86 -5.34 3.76
C ASN A 175 6.11 -5.34 4.63
N GLU A 176 6.31 -6.36 5.48
CA GLU A 176 7.52 -6.45 6.29
C GLU A 176 8.75 -6.50 5.40
N VAL A 177 9.67 -5.61 5.64
CA VAL A 177 10.90 -5.47 4.86
C VAL A 177 12.09 -5.32 5.80
N CYS A 178 13.23 -5.79 5.38
CA CYS A 178 14.46 -5.53 6.10
C CYS A 178 14.85 -4.06 5.90
N GLY A 179 14.80 -3.30 6.95
CA GLY A 179 15.24 -1.91 7.11
C GLY A 179 15.44 -1.09 5.85
N GLU A 180 15.46 0.09 5.74
CA GLU A 180 15.85 1.10 4.74
C GLU A 180 15.15 1.12 3.36
N HIS A 181 14.61 0.01 2.80
CA HIS A 181 14.29 0.01 1.38
C HIS A 181 12.92 0.59 1.02
N PHE A 182 11.89 0.32 1.78
CA PHE A 182 10.56 0.83 1.43
C PHE A 182 10.29 2.19 2.08
N ALA A 183 10.52 2.31 3.36
CA ALA A 183 10.30 3.58 4.06
C ALA A 183 11.38 4.60 3.74
N ALA A 184 12.64 4.20 3.66
CA ALA A 184 13.70 5.13 3.30
C ALA A 184 13.59 5.61 1.86
N ASN A 185 13.14 4.78 0.91
CA ASN A 185 12.92 5.23 -0.46
C ASN A 185 11.60 6.01 -0.62
N SER A 186 10.52 5.68 0.07
CA SER A 186 9.31 6.50 0.06
C SER A 186 9.47 7.74 0.93
N LEU A 187 10.09 7.66 2.09
CA LEU A 187 10.45 8.79 2.93
C LEU A 187 11.59 9.61 2.31
N ARG A 188 12.62 8.95 1.77
CA ARG A 188 13.73 9.63 1.11
C ARG A 188 13.33 10.25 -0.21
N ASN A 189 12.44 9.64 -1.00
CA ASN A 189 11.91 10.26 -2.21
C ASN A 189 10.92 11.39 -1.92
N ASN A 190 10.13 11.32 -0.85
CA ASN A 190 9.19 12.37 -0.49
C ASN A 190 9.81 13.41 0.46
N PHE A 191 10.66 13.01 1.39
CA PHE A 191 11.32 13.89 2.34
C PHE A 191 12.62 14.47 1.79
N SER A 192 13.44 13.70 1.10
CA SER A 192 14.60 14.24 0.41
C SER A 192 14.18 15.15 -0.73
N SER A 193 13.08 14.86 -1.43
CA SER A 193 12.55 15.80 -2.41
C SER A 193 12.03 17.11 -1.77
N PHE A 194 11.62 17.08 -0.53
CA PHE A 194 11.18 18.27 0.21
C PHE A 194 12.34 19.01 0.90
N LEU A 195 13.28 18.30 1.51
CA LEU A 195 14.45 18.89 2.18
C LEU A 195 15.68 19.05 1.28
N GLU A 196 15.87 18.16 0.31
CA GLU A 196 16.93 18.27 -0.69
C GLU A 196 16.53 19.17 -1.87
N LYS A 197 15.26 19.61 -1.93
CA LYS A 197 14.77 20.48 -2.99
C LYS A 197 15.62 21.73 -3.24
N PRO A 198 16.20 22.42 -2.28
CA PRO A 198 17.09 23.53 -2.61
C PRO A 198 18.43 23.10 -3.22
N TYR A 199 18.99 21.97 -2.81
CA TYR A 199 20.33 21.56 -3.24
C TYR A 199 20.34 20.60 -4.42
N LEU A 200 19.41 19.66 -4.49
CA LEU A 200 19.29 18.68 -5.58
C LEU A 200 18.37 19.15 -6.73
N LEU A 201 17.58 20.21 -6.53
CA LEU A 201 16.79 20.81 -7.59
C LEU A 201 17.66 21.21 -8.77
N TRP A 202 18.89 21.65 -8.53
CA TRP A 202 19.79 22.04 -9.60
C TRP A 202 20.31 20.86 -10.42
N LYS A 203 20.64 19.75 -9.77
CA LYS A 203 21.18 18.54 -10.43
C LYS A 203 20.08 17.58 -10.91
N LYS A 204 18.98 17.48 -10.18
CA LYS A 204 17.80 16.68 -10.56
C LYS A 204 16.83 17.41 -11.48
N SER A 205 16.78 18.76 -11.46
CA SER A 205 15.85 19.49 -12.31
C SER A 205 16.16 19.31 -13.79
N SER A 206 17.44 19.27 -14.17
CA SER A 206 17.84 19.02 -15.55
C SER A 206 17.47 17.60 -16.00
N ILE A 207 17.68 16.59 -15.14
CA ILE A 207 17.36 15.20 -15.44
C ILE A 207 15.84 14.97 -15.35
N ASN A 208 15.16 15.53 -14.33
CA ASN A 208 13.71 15.44 -14.20
C ASN A 208 12.99 16.23 -15.29
N PHE A 209 13.58 17.34 -15.74
CA PHE A 209 13.10 18.08 -16.91
C PHE A 209 13.15 17.19 -18.16
N LEU A 210 14.28 16.52 -18.42
CA LEU A 210 14.41 15.58 -19.53
C LEU A 210 13.40 14.41 -19.40
N TYR A 211 13.21 13.88 -18.20
CA TYR A 211 12.21 12.83 -17.93
C TYR A 211 10.76 13.30 -18.07
N SER A 212 10.49 14.58 -17.85
CA SER A 212 9.16 15.17 -18.04
C SER A 212 8.84 15.49 -19.49
N LEU A 213 9.83 15.47 -20.37
CA LEU A 213 9.60 15.75 -21.79
C LEU A 213 8.69 14.71 -22.43
N PRO A 214 7.65 15.14 -23.17
CA PRO A 214 6.73 14.24 -23.85
C PRO A 214 7.42 13.24 -24.78
N ILE A 215 8.48 13.64 -25.45
CA ILE A 215 9.27 12.74 -26.33
C ILE A 215 9.96 11.63 -25.54
N TYR A 216 10.43 11.92 -24.32
CA TYR A 216 11.02 10.89 -23.45
C TYR A 216 9.94 9.91 -22.96
N GLN A 217 8.79 10.42 -22.54
CA GLN A 217 7.65 9.57 -22.15
C GLN A 217 7.15 8.69 -23.31
N LEU A 218 7.19 9.23 -24.51
CA LEU A 218 6.86 8.47 -25.72
C LEU A 218 7.90 7.37 -26.01
N SER A 219 9.18 7.66 -25.86
CA SER A 219 10.28 6.68 -26.03
C SER A 219 10.20 5.54 -25.01
N LEU A 220 9.80 5.81 -23.77
CA LEU A 220 9.53 4.77 -22.77
C LEU A 220 8.34 3.90 -23.12
N LYS A 221 7.39 4.44 -23.92
CA LYS A 221 6.18 3.72 -24.33
C LYS A 221 6.44 2.77 -25.49
N PHE A 222 7.25 3.17 -26.44
CA PHE A 222 7.48 2.44 -27.71
C PHE A 222 8.89 1.85 -27.84
N GLY A 223 9.84 2.32 -27.05
CA GLY A 223 11.20 1.78 -27.03
C GLY A 223 11.28 0.41 -26.35
N SER A 224 12.26 -0.38 -26.72
CA SER A 224 12.58 -1.61 -25.99
C SER A 224 12.92 -1.25 -24.54
N LYS A 225 12.07 -1.69 -23.62
CA LYS A 225 12.15 -1.35 -22.19
C LYS A 225 13.50 -1.67 -21.56
N ASP A 226 14.28 -2.55 -22.16
CA ASP A 226 15.47 -3.13 -21.54
C ASP A 226 16.71 -2.26 -21.71
N TRP A 227 16.89 -1.57 -22.83
CA TRP A 227 18.08 -0.73 -23.03
C TRP A 227 18.05 0.55 -22.17
N LEU A 228 16.91 1.23 -22.15
CA LEU A 228 16.72 2.46 -21.34
C LEU A 228 16.66 2.15 -19.84
N LYS A 229 15.98 1.08 -19.44
CA LYS A 229 15.99 0.63 -18.05
C LYS A 229 17.39 0.27 -17.56
N ASN A 230 18.15 -0.46 -18.35
CA ASN A 230 19.52 -0.90 -17.96
C ASN A 230 20.52 0.24 -17.92
N SER A 231 20.37 1.28 -18.73
CA SER A 231 21.29 2.43 -18.73
C SER A 231 21.03 3.42 -17.59
N PHE A 232 19.78 3.56 -17.14
CA PHE A 232 19.40 4.56 -16.14
C PHE A 232 18.96 3.98 -14.79
N SER A 233 18.53 2.72 -14.73
CA SER A 233 18.07 2.10 -13.47
C SER A 233 19.21 1.54 -12.61
N LYS A 234 20.38 1.33 -13.17
CA LYS A 234 21.54 0.79 -12.42
C LYS A 234 22.03 1.69 -11.28
N SER A 235 21.67 2.97 -11.27
CA SER A 235 22.14 3.89 -10.22
C SER A 235 21.14 4.14 -9.08
N TYR A 236 19.87 3.73 -9.20
CA TYR A 236 18.83 4.12 -8.25
C TYR A 236 18.05 2.98 -7.59
N LEU A 237 18.21 1.76 -8.07
CA LEU A 237 17.48 0.61 -7.55
C LEU A 237 18.43 -0.60 -7.30
N SER A 238 19.66 -0.36 -6.85
CA SER A 238 20.30 -1.43 -6.10
C SER A 238 19.54 -1.51 -4.77
N ILE A 239 18.57 -2.39 -4.71
CA ILE A 239 18.07 -2.92 -3.45
C ILE A 239 19.32 -3.50 -2.77
N LYS A 240 19.97 -2.70 -1.91
CA LYS A 240 20.96 -3.26 -1.00
C LYS A 240 20.17 -4.26 -0.16
N SER A 241 20.52 -5.53 -0.29
CA SER A 241 20.06 -6.57 0.63
C SER A 241 20.10 -6.03 2.05
N CYS A 242 19.21 -6.52 2.90
CA CYS A 242 19.35 -6.34 4.34
C CYS A 242 20.80 -6.42 4.72
N ASN A 243 21.25 -5.55 5.60
CA ASN A 243 22.59 -5.69 6.16
C ASN A 243 22.73 -7.15 6.59
N LYS A 244 23.75 -7.86 6.13
CA LYS A 244 23.92 -9.30 6.40
C LYS A 244 23.94 -9.65 7.89
N GLU A 245 24.07 -8.62 8.75
CA GLU A 245 24.11 -8.74 10.20
C GLU A 245 22.72 -8.76 10.86
N ILE A 246 21.65 -8.25 10.21
CA ILE A 246 20.32 -8.18 10.80
C ILE A 246 19.31 -8.73 9.80
N THR A 247 18.73 -9.87 10.14
CA THR A 247 17.71 -10.53 9.33
C THR A 247 16.30 -9.93 9.54
N LEU A 248 15.37 -10.23 8.65
CA LEU A 248 14.01 -9.71 8.71
C LEU A 248 13.29 -10.11 10.00
N ASP A 249 13.42 -11.36 10.41
CA ASP A 249 12.85 -11.91 11.64
C ASP A 249 13.36 -11.18 12.88
N VAL A 250 14.67 -10.93 12.99
CA VAL A 250 15.27 -10.17 14.09
C VAL A 250 14.75 -8.73 14.15
N LEU A 251 14.62 -8.08 12.99
CA LEU A 251 14.06 -6.72 12.94
C LEU A 251 12.59 -6.71 13.33
N PHE A 252 11.81 -7.65 12.81
CA PHE A 252 10.40 -7.75 13.13
C PHE A 252 10.21 -8.06 14.62
N GLN A 253 11.00 -8.98 15.18
CA GLN A 253 10.98 -9.27 16.62
C GLN A 253 11.20 -8.00 17.47
N LYS A 254 12.21 -7.18 17.17
CA LYS A 254 12.46 -5.91 17.88
C LYS A 254 11.29 -4.94 17.78
N ARG A 255 10.59 -4.90 16.66
CA ARG A 255 9.40 -4.06 16.46
C ARG A 255 8.21 -4.56 17.27
N LEU A 256 8.06 -5.89 17.38
CA LEU A 256 7.07 -6.51 18.26
C LEU A 256 7.36 -6.22 19.75
N ASP A 257 8.63 -6.28 20.17
CA ASP A 257 9.04 -5.95 21.54
C ASP A 257 8.73 -4.50 21.92
N LEU A 258 8.98 -3.58 20.97
CA LEU A 258 8.59 -2.17 21.14
C LEU A 258 7.07 -2.02 21.26
N ARG A 259 6.31 -2.68 20.37
CA ARG A 259 4.84 -2.66 20.39
C ARG A 259 4.30 -3.14 21.75
N GLU A 260 4.78 -4.29 22.22
CA GLU A 260 4.41 -4.88 23.50
C GLU A 260 4.69 -3.92 24.66
N SER A 261 5.85 -3.25 24.64
CA SER A 261 6.22 -2.25 25.64
C SER A 261 5.28 -1.05 25.65
N LEU A 262 4.85 -0.56 24.48
CA LEU A 262 3.85 0.50 24.35
C LEU A 262 2.50 0.04 24.89
N CYS A 263 2.03 -1.13 24.48
CA CYS A 263 0.76 -1.69 24.94
C CYS A 263 0.70 -1.81 26.46
N LYS A 264 1.75 -2.38 27.06
CA LYS A 264 1.86 -2.52 28.51
C LYS A 264 1.86 -1.16 29.22
N LYS A 265 2.66 -0.20 28.73
CA LYS A 265 2.78 1.13 29.33
C LYS A 265 1.46 1.89 29.32
N PHE A 266 0.72 1.83 28.22
CA PHE A 266 -0.52 2.57 28.02
C PHE A 266 -1.78 1.74 28.37
N LYS A 267 -1.61 0.52 28.84
CA LYS A 267 -2.71 -0.40 29.23
C LYS A 267 -3.70 -0.64 28.11
N VAL A 268 -3.19 -0.93 26.92
CA VAL A 268 -3.96 -1.28 25.73
C VAL A 268 -3.86 -2.79 25.49
N ASP A 269 -4.97 -3.46 25.25
CA ASP A 269 -5.00 -4.86 24.84
C ASP A 269 -4.60 -4.99 23.37
N CYS A 270 -3.39 -5.49 23.12
CA CYS A 270 -2.80 -5.55 21.80
C CYS A 270 -2.73 -6.96 21.24
N TYR A 271 -3.08 -7.11 19.98
CA TYR A 271 -3.01 -8.38 19.25
C TYR A 271 -2.30 -8.16 17.91
N THR A 272 -1.30 -8.99 17.64
CA THR A 272 -0.60 -8.99 16.35
C THR A 272 -0.95 -10.24 15.57
N PHE A 273 -1.45 -10.06 14.37
CA PHE A 273 -1.80 -11.12 13.44
C PHE A 273 -0.85 -11.11 12.25
N LEU A 274 -0.37 -12.30 11.89
CA LEU A 274 0.28 -12.51 10.61
C LEU A 274 -0.81 -12.72 9.55
N GLN A 275 -0.91 -11.77 8.63
CA GLN A 275 -1.94 -11.79 7.59
C GLN A 275 -1.77 -12.98 6.62
N PRO A 276 -2.85 -13.46 6.00
CA PRO A 276 -2.73 -14.46 4.93
C PRO A 276 -1.90 -13.94 3.75
N PHE A 277 -0.91 -14.74 3.34
CA PHE A 277 -0.01 -14.42 2.23
C PHE A 277 -0.53 -15.02 0.93
N PRO A 278 -0.57 -14.23 -0.17
CA PRO A 278 -0.87 -14.76 -1.48
C PRO A 278 0.14 -15.85 -1.88
N GLY A 279 -0.36 -16.97 -2.39
CA GLY A 279 0.46 -18.07 -2.87
C GLY A 279 0.96 -19.06 -1.83
N VAL A 280 0.84 -18.77 -0.53
CA VAL A 280 1.13 -19.77 0.55
C VAL A 280 -0.01 -20.79 0.65
N THR A 281 -1.23 -20.33 0.50
CA THR A 281 -2.41 -21.17 0.27
C THR A 281 -3.25 -20.54 -0.81
N GLY A 282 -3.83 -21.34 -1.68
CA GLY A 282 -4.73 -20.86 -2.72
C GLY A 282 -4.26 -21.18 -4.13
N LEU A 283 -5.00 -22.03 -4.78
CA LEU A 283 -4.75 -22.56 -6.13
C LEU A 283 -4.97 -21.51 -7.24
N HIS A 284 -5.57 -20.35 -6.92
CA HIS A 284 -6.10 -19.41 -7.92
C HIS A 284 -5.14 -18.30 -8.33
N LEU A 285 -3.95 -18.25 -7.75
CA LEU A 285 -3.02 -17.11 -7.91
C LEU A 285 -1.98 -17.30 -9.00
N LYS A 286 -1.91 -18.47 -9.64
CA LYS A 286 -0.94 -18.74 -10.72
C LYS A 286 -1.01 -17.75 -11.89
N GLU A 287 -2.19 -17.13 -12.09
CA GLU A 287 -2.39 -16.10 -13.11
C GLU A 287 -2.04 -14.69 -12.64
N LEU A 288 -1.98 -14.46 -11.33
CA LEU A 288 -1.81 -13.14 -10.71
C LEU A 288 -0.41 -12.91 -10.13
N ILE A 289 0.31 -13.99 -9.82
CA ILE A 289 1.61 -13.94 -9.14
C ILE A 289 2.65 -14.67 -9.97
N SER A 290 3.77 -14.01 -10.25
CA SER A 290 4.93 -14.65 -10.89
C SER A 290 5.59 -15.66 -9.94
N PRO A 291 6.31 -16.68 -10.46
CA PRO A 291 7.06 -17.63 -9.63
C PRO A 291 8.02 -16.97 -8.65
N ASP A 292 8.68 -15.88 -9.06
CA ASP A 292 9.60 -15.12 -8.21
C ASP A 292 8.87 -14.43 -7.05
N GLN A 293 7.70 -13.88 -7.32
CA GLN A 293 6.85 -13.29 -6.27
C GLN A 293 6.33 -14.36 -5.30
N LEU A 294 5.97 -15.53 -5.82
CA LEU A 294 5.53 -16.64 -4.99
C LEU A 294 6.63 -17.10 -4.03
N ASN A 295 7.84 -17.33 -4.55
CA ASN A 295 9.00 -17.72 -3.74
C ASN A 295 9.31 -16.66 -2.68
N TYR A 296 9.29 -15.39 -3.04
CA TYR A 296 9.49 -14.28 -2.11
C TYR A 296 8.43 -14.25 -1.01
N HIS A 297 7.15 -14.48 -1.33
CA HIS A 297 6.09 -14.54 -0.33
C HIS A 297 6.25 -15.72 0.63
N LEU A 298 6.61 -16.90 0.10
CA LEU A 298 6.85 -18.11 0.90
C LEU A 298 8.02 -17.93 1.86
N GLU A 299 9.15 -17.42 1.37
CA GLU A 299 10.34 -17.15 2.19
C GLU A 299 10.00 -16.16 3.31
N LYS A 300 9.39 -15.04 2.98
CA LYS A 300 8.99 -14.02 3.95
C LYS A 300 8.00 -14.57 4.98
N TYR A 301 6.97 -15.29 4.55
CA TYR A 301 6.00 -15.88 5.44
C TYR A 301 6.66 -16.84 6.45
N ASN A 302 7.55 -17.71 5.99
CA ASN A 302 8.25 -18.65 6.86
C ASN A 302 9.12 -17.95 7.91
N LEU A 303 9.82 -16.89 7.51
CA LEU A 303 10.62 -16.08 8.43
C LEU A 303 9.76 -15.40 9.50
N LEU A 304 8.64 -14.81 9.12
CA LEU A 304 7.78 -14.12 10.08
C LEU A 304 7.02 -15.09 10.98
N LYS A 305 6.60 -16.24 10.45
CA LYS A 305 5.92 -17.28 11.22
C LYS A 305 6.83 -17.92 12.28
N SER A 306 8.15 -17.95 12.04
CA SER A 306 9.10 -18.51 13.00
C SER A 306 9.16 -17.75 14.33
N ILE A 307 8.61 -16.52 14.38
CA ILE A 307 8.47 -15.72 15.61
C ILE A 307 7.25 -16.19 16.39
N GLU A 308 7.34 -17.38 16.93
CA GLU A 308 6.29 -17.99 17.75
C GLU A 308 6.00 -17.16 19.00
N ASN A 309 4.79 -17.27 19.51
CA ASN A 309 4.29 -16.64 20.76
C ASN A 309 4.00 -15.12 20.71
N LYS A 310 4.38 -14.40 19.68
CA LYS A 310 4.07 -12.96 19.55
C LYS A 310 3.12 -12.61 18.41
N VAL A 311 2.91 -13.56 17.50
CA VAL A 311 2.11 -13.38 16.29
C VAL A 311 1.10 -14.51 16.14
N ILE A 312 -0.15 -14.16 15.89
CA ILE A 312 -1.22 -15.13 15.61
C ILE A 312 -1.30 -15.31 14.10
N ASP A 313 -0.97 -16.48 13.61
CA ASP A 313 -0.98 -16.80 12.17
C ASP A 313 -2.41 -17.00 11.65
N LEU A 314 -2.84 -16.15 10.70
CA LEU A 314 -4.15 -16.26 10.04
C LEU A 314 -4.11 -17.00 8.68
N GLN A 315 -2.97 -17.58 8.29
CA GLN A 315 -2.84 -18.22 6.98
C GLN A 315 -3.86 -19.37 6.79
N TYR A 316 -4.22 -20.07 7.87
CA TYR A 316 -5.18 -21.17 7.82
C TYR A 316 -6.59 -20.76 7.39
N VAL A 317 -6.95 -19.49 7.51
CA VAL A 317 -8.27 -18.96 7.09
C VAL A 317 -8.55 -19.22 5.61
N LEU A 318 -7.50 -19.43 4.81
CA LEU A 318 -7.57 -19.66 3.36
C LEU A 318 -7.36 -21.14 2.96
N ARG A 319 -7.15 -22.08 3.90
CA ARG A 319 -6.76 -23.46 3.56
C ARG A 319 -7.78 -24.19 2.70
N ASP A 320 -9.05 -23.99 2.97
CA ASP A 320 -10.15 -24.71 2.30
C ASP A 320 -10.91 -23.82 1.33
N ASP A 321 -10.27 -22.74 0.86
CA ASP A 321 -10.94 -21.77 0.01
C ASP A 321 -10.81 -22.11 -1.47
N ASN A 322 -11.85 -22.72 -2.02
CA ASN A 322 -12.00 -22.95 -3.46
C ASN A 322 -12.47 -21.71 -4.24
N LYS A 323 -12.65 -20.57 -3.55
CA LYS A 323 -13.12 -19.30 -4.13
C LYS A 323 -11.96 -18.33 -4.31
N ILE A 324 -12.20 -17.25 -5.04
CA ILE A 324 -11.20 -16.20 -5.20
C ILE A 324 -10.98 -15.49 -3.87
N SER A 325 -9.80 -15.72 -3.29
CA SER A 325 -9.40 -15.14 -2.01
C SER A 325 -8.80 -13.73 -2.18
N PHE A 326 -8.25 -13.44 -3.36
CA PHE A 326 -7.56 -12.18 -3.64
C PHE A 326 -8.13 -11.53 -4.91
N ILE A 327 -8.21 -10.20 -4.90
CA ILE A 327 -8.65 -9.41 -6.06
C ILE A 327 -7.49 -9.04 -6.99
N ASP A 328 -6.27 -9.06 -6.48
CA ASP A 328 -5.00 -8.89 -7.20
C ASP A 328 -3.89 -9.71 -6.53
N ALA A 329 -2.63 -9.39 -6.81
CA ALA A 329 -1.48 -10.12 -6.28
C ALA A 329 -1.31 -10.04 -4.73
N VAL A 330 -2.09 -9.19 -4.03
CA VAL A 330 -1.89 -8.92 -2.59
C VAL A 330 -3.21 -8.74 -1.83
N HIS A 331 -4.21 -8.05 -2.44
CA HIS A 331 -5.37 -7.56 -1.73
C HIS A 331 -6.52 -8.56 -1.71
N TYR A 332 -7.22 -8.60 -0.60
CA TYR A 332 -8.26 -9.61 -0.34
C TYR A 332 -9.58 -9.29 -1.02
N SER A 333 -10.29 -10.36 -1.40
CA SER A 333 -11.70 -10.27 -1.78
C SER A 333 -12.58 -9.90 -0.57
N PRO A 334 -13.80 -9.38 -0.77
CA PRO A 334 -14.74 -9.12 0.32
C PRO A 334 -15.02 -10.36 1.18
N GLN A 335 -15.11 -11.54 0.57
CA GLN A 335 -15.34 -12.79 1.27
C GLN A 335 -14.17 -13.15 2.19
N THR A 336 -12.94 -12.93 1.73
CA THR A 336 -11.74 -13.14 2.55
C THR A 336 -11.67 -12.14 3.70
N ASN A 337 -11.97 -10.85 3.44
CA ASN A 337 -12.06 -9.85 4.49
C ASN A 337 -13.08 -10.24 5.58
N LYS A 338 -14.24 -10.78 5.18
CA LYS A 338 -15.25 -11.27 6.11
C LYS A 338 -14.77 -12.47 6.93
N LYS A 339 -14.04 -13.42 6.30
CA LYS A 339 -13.47 -14.57 7.00
C LYS A 339 -12.41 -14.13 8.02
N ILE A 340 -11.51 -13.24 7.63
CA ILE A 340 -10.49 -12.68 8.53
C ILE A 340 -11.14 -11.95 9.71
N ALA A 341 -12.14 -11.12 9.47
CA ALA A 341 -12.87 -10.42 10.53
C ALA A 341 -13.56 -11.40 11.50
N LYS A 342 -14.20 -12.44 10.97
CA LYS A 342 -14.82 -13.49 11.79
C LYS A 342 -13.80 -14.20 12.67
N GLU A 343 -12.63 -14.51 12.11
CA GLU A 343 -11.59 -15.22 12.83
C GLU A 343 -10.96 -14.34 13.92
N ILE A 344 -10.66 -13.07 13.60
CA ILE A 344 -10.19 -12.10 14.61
C ILE A 344 -11.18 -12.00 15.77
N LYS A 345 -12.49 -11.89 15.45
CA LYS A 345 -13.52 -11.88 16.49
C LYS A 345 -13.46 -13.14 17.36
N SER A 346 -13.40 -14.32 16.75
CA SER A 346 -13.40 -15.60 17.49
C SER A 346 -12.18 -15.78 18.39
N LEU A 347 -11.04 -15.20 18.00
CA LEU A 347 -9.79 -15.33 18.77
C LEU A 347 -9.70 -14.34 19.94
N ILE A 348 -10.23 -13.13 19.77
CA ILE A 348 -10.12 -12.04 20.77
C ILE A 348 -11.34 -12.01 21.70
N PHE A 349 -12.55 -12.16 21.13
CA PHE A 349 -13.81 -11.89 21.81
C PHE A 349 -14.64 -13.18 22.00
N LYS A 350 -14.00 -14.28 22.48
CA LYS A 350 -14.61 -15.61 22.62
C LYS A 350 -15.89 -15.64 23.45
N ASN A 351 -16.11 -14.66 24.31
CA ASN A 351 -17.20 -14.61 25.29
C ASN A 351 -18.18 -13.44 25.03
N GLU A 352 -18.05 -12.77 23.91
CA GLU A 352 -18.93 -11.68 23.44
C GLU A 352 -19.52 -12.03 22.03
#